data_71dd92f1d6432e694d8448b5406e05ba
#
_entry.id   71dd92f1d6432e694d8448b5406e05ba
#
_cell.length_a   1.000
_cell.length_b   1.000
_cell.length_c   1.000
_cell.angle_alpha   90.00
_cell.angle_beta   90.00
_cell.angle_gamma   90.00
#
_symmetry.space_group_name_H-M   'P 1'
#
loop_
_entity.id
_entity.type
_entity.pdbx_description
1 polymer ?
#
loop_
_entity_poly.entity_id
_entity_poly.type
_entity_poly.pdbx_seq_one_letter_code
_entity_poly.pdbx_strand_id
1 'polypeptide(L)'
;MLRSLIILLSVFSAFSLIGNEETSVAKKSLESKTNDKNDKQQKEDVSDELSEKNTVDIRLKIITSQIKNLEASMKPYTESIFGTGEKFEMIPIPSGQFFMGSPENENDRSESEGPVNEVKISPFWMAKTETTWNCYTLFMYAEEEKMVMKIRGYKPGLNKVSDAVARPTTPYVEMSFGMGTDGFPAISMTQHAANMYCKWLSAKTGHYYRLPTEAEWEYACRAGTKTAFSFGDDEKLIDEYAWYGDNSDEKYQKVGTKKPNPWGLHDMHGNVSEWVLDQFFEDGYNKYNEIVSDPFIYGKELYPRVTRGGSWMDSPADLRSAARYPSSEDWKEQDPQLPQSIWYHTDAQFLGFRVVRPLIIPSSEEMHKYWTTEGEPD
;
A
#
# COMPACT_ATOMS: atom_id res chain seq x y z
N MET A 1 -1.11 -0.92 40.06
CA MET A 1 -2.55 -0.75 39.85
C MET A 1 -2.98 0.71 39.66
N LEU A 2 -2.52 1.70 40.45
CA LEU A 2 -2.98 3.09 40.34
C LEU A 2 -2.49 3.82 39.05
N ARG A 3 -1.30 3.49 38.50
CA ARG A 3 -0.76 4.09 37.28
C ARG A 3 -1.49 3.62 36.00
N SER A 4 -1.93 2.38 35.95
CA SER A 4 -2.70 1.85 34.82
C SER A 4 -4.11 2.43 34.73
N LEU A 5 -4.72 2.78 35.88
CA LEU A 5 -6.06 3.38 35.93
C LEU A 5 -6.06 4.85 35.46
N ILE A 6 -4.97 5.59 35.69
CA ILE A 6 -4.85 7.01 35.28
C ILE A 6 -4.67 7.08 33.75
N ILE A 7 -3.94 6.12 33.13
CA ILE A 7 -3.79 6.07 31.68
C ILE A 7 -5.12 5.71 31.01
N LEU A 8 -5.92 4.83 31.59
CA LEU A 8 -7.23 4.47 31.06
C LEU A 8 -8.21 5.67 31.09
N LEU A 9 -8.18 6.47 32.17
CA LEU A 9 -9.02 7.66 32.28
C LEU A 9 -8.61 8.80 31.35
N SER A 10 -7.32 8.97 31.07
CA SER A 10 -6.84 9.96 30.11
C SER A 10 -7.20 9.60 28.65
N VAL A 11 -7.19 8.31 28.32
CA VAL A 11 -7.62 7.82 26.99
C VAL A 11 -9.13 8.01 26.80
N PHE A 12 -9.95 7.76 27.84
CA PHE A 12 -11.40 8.01 27.77
C PHE A 12 -11.74 9.48 27.62
N SER A 13 -11.00 10.40 28.28
CA SER A 13 -11.19 11.85 28.14
C SER A 13 -10.80 12.36 26.75
N ALA A 14 -9.71 11.86 26.20
CA ALA A 14 -9.30 12.18 24.82
C ALA A 14 -10.31 11.65 23.78
N PHE A 15 -10.91 10.49 24.03
CA PHE A 15 -11.93 9.91 23.17
C PHE A 15 -13.22 10.74 23.10
N SER A 16 -13.67 11.31 24.23
CA SER A 16 -14.83 12.21 24.28
C SER A 16 -14.58 13.54 23.57
N LEU A 17 -13.35 14.05 23.61
CA LEU A 17 -12.96 15.29 22.95
C LEU A 17 -12.81 15.12 21.43
N ILE A 18 -12.14 14.07 20.99
CA ILE A 18 -11.90 13.80 19.56
C ILE A 18 -13.22 13.48 18.83
N GLY A 19 -14.09 12.65 19.43
CA GLY A 19 -15.39 12.32 18.85
C GLY A 19 -16.34 13.52 18.75
N ASN A 20 -16.24 14.48 19.67
CA ASN A 20 -17.10 15.68 19.66
C ASN A 20 -16.59 16.79 18.73
N GLU A 21 -15.29 16.95 18.53
CA GLU A 21 -14.74 17.94 17.59
C GLU A 21 -14.94 17.51 16.14
N GLU A 22 -14.61 16.28 15.77
CA GLU A 22 -14.77 15.78 14.39
C GLU A 22 -16.26 15.69 13.98
N THR A 23 -17.18 15.33 14.88
CA THR A 23 -18.63 15.38 14.61
C THR A 23 -19.21 16.77 14.58
N SER A 24 -18.62 17.75 15.30
CA SER A 24 -19.05 19.15 15.28
C SER A 24 -18.63 19.87 14.00
N VAL A 25 -17.43 19.60 13.48
CA VAL A 25 -16.96 20.15 12.20
C VAL A 25 -17.79 19.63 11.04
N ALA A 26 -18.07 18.32 10.99
CA ALA A 26 -18.91 17.70 9.97
C ALA A 26 -20.37 18.21 9.98
N LYS A 27 -20.92 18.55 11.16
CA LYS A 27 -22.28 19.12 11.27
C LYS A 27 -22.37 20.59 10.88
N LYS A 28 -21.34 21.41 11.14
CA LYS A 28 -21.34 22.83 10.79
C LYS A 28 -21.19 23.11 9.30
N SER A 29 -20.54 22.21 8.54
CA SER A 29 -20.41 22.36 7.08
C SER A 29 -21.71 22.07 6.34
N LEU A 30 -22.62 21.30 6.93
CA LEU A 30 -23.89 20.92 6.32
C LEU A 30 -24.96 22.04 6.31
N GLU A 31 -24.80 23.09 7.12
CA GLU A 31 -25.84 24.09 7.31
C GLU A 31 -25.67 25.44 6.56
N SER A 32 -24.59 25.66 5.83
CA SER A 32 -24.39 26.91 5.11
C SER A 32 -23.96 26.73 3.65
N LYS A 33 -24.84 26.84 2.70
CA LYS A 33 -24.73 27.54 1.41
C LYS A 33 -25.68 26.98 0.35
N THR A 34 -26.80 27.65 0.19
CA THR A 34 -27.55 27.72 -1.07
C THR A 34 -27.13 28.99 -1.80
N ASN A 35 -26.50 28.84 -2.95
CA ASN A 35 -26.76 29.64 -4.16
C ASN A 35 -25.84 29.33 -5.35
N ASP A 36 -26.48 29.24 -6.48
CA ASP A 36 -26.02 28.98 -7.83
C ASP A 36 -24.69 29.62 -8.28
N LYS A 37 -23.73 28.81 -8.67
CA LYS A 37 -22.87 28.87 -9.87
C LYS A 37 -21.82 27.78 -9.84
N ASN A 38 -21.89 26.83 -10.77
CA ASN A 38 -20.98 25.75 -11.09
C ASN A 38 -21.40 24.34 -10.62
N ASP A 39 -22.19 23.69 -11.44
CA ASP A 39 -22.55 22.25 -11.27
C ASP A 39 -21.35 21.29 -11.26
N LYS A 40 -20.22 21.69 -11.87
CA LYS A 40 -19.00 20.90 -11.80
C LYS A 40 -18.28 21.05 -10.47
N GLN A 41 -18.09 22.29 -10.01
CA GLN A 41 -17.44 22.59 -8.73
C GLN A 41 -18.23 22.00 -7.55
N GLN A 42 -19.55 21.99 -7.60
CA GLN A 42 -20.39 21.37 -6.56
C GLN A 42 -20.31 19.84 -6.56
N LYS A 43 -20.07 19.19 -7.69
CA LYS A 43 -19.88 17.72 -7.73
C LYS A 43 -18.51 17.31 -7.18
N GLU A 44 -17.47 18.08 -7.47
CA GLU A 44 -16.14 17.88 -6.91
C GLU A 44 -16.15 18.11 -5.39
N ASP A 45 -16.71 19.23 -4.90
CA ASP A 45 -16.82 19.53 -3.47
C ASP A 45 -17.64 18.47 -2.70
N VAL A 46 -18.66 17.86 -3.31
CA VAL A 46 -19.49 16.81 -2.69
C VAL A 46 -18.75 15.46 -2.67
N SER A 47 -17.95 15.14 -3.68
CA SER A 47 -17.15 13.93 -3.71
C SER A 47 -16.06 13.95 -2.64
N ASP A 48 -15.39 15.09 -2.48
CA ASP A 48 -14.34 15.30 -1.46
C ASP A 48 -14.92 15.21 -0.04
N GLU A 49 -16.05 15.86 0.25
CA GLU A 49 -16.72 15.75 1.55
C GLU A 49 -17.15 14.30 1.87
N LEU A 50 -17.61 13.56 0.87
CA LEU A 50 -17.99 12.16 1.03
C LEU A 50 -16.75 11.27 1.27
N SER A 51 -15.66 11.54 0.57
CA SER A 51 -14.38 10.82 0.72
C SER A 51 -13.75 11.09 2.10
N GLU A 52 -13.72 12.33 2.55
CA GLU A 52 -13.26 12.72 3.89
C GLU A 52 -14.12 12.09 4.99
N LYS A 53 -15.44 12.15 4.86
CA LYS A 53 -16.36 11.52 5.81
C LYS A 53 -16.14 10.01 5.89
N ASN A 54 -15.96 9.36 4.76
CA ASN A 54 -15.66 7.93 4.72
C ASN A 54 -14.36 7.62 5.44
N THR A 55 -13.32 8.45 5.27
CA THR A 55 -12.03 8.31 5.96
C THR A 55 -12.19 8.44 7.48
N VAL A 56 -12.99 9.38 7.97
CA VAL A 56 -13.31 9.53 9.40
C VAL A 56 -14.02 8.27 9.93
N ASP A 57 -15.01 7.75 9.22
CA ASP A 57 -15.76 6.55 9.62
C ASP A 57 -14.85 5.31 9.66
N ILE A 58 -13.93 5.18 8.70
CA ILE A 58 -12.93 4.12 8.69
C ILE A 58 -12.00 4.26 9.90
N ARG A 59 -11.47 5.45 10.16
CA ARG A 59 -10.59 5.71 11.30
C ARG A 59 -11.25 5.39 12.64
N LEU A 60 -12.50 5.78 12.83
CA LEU A 60 -13.26 5.46 14.05
C LEU A 60 -13.39 3.93 14.22
N LYS A 61 -13.64 3.19 13.15
CA LYS A 61 -13.69 1.72 13.18
C LYS A 61 -12.33 1.13 13.57
N ILE A 62 -11.24 1.63 13.00
CA ILE A 62 -9.86 1.20 13.28
C ILE A 62 -9.52 1.43 14.76
N ILE A 63 -9.71 2.63 15.26
CA ILE A 63 -9.43 3.01 16.66
C ILE A 63 -10.23 2.13 17.62
N THR A 64 -11.52 1.93 17.34
CA THR A 64 -12.40 1.09 18.17
C THR A 64 -11.93 -0.37 18.19
N SER A 65 -11.46 -0.88 17.08
CA SER A 65 -10.89 -2.23 16.98
C SER A 65 -9.58 -2.37 17.74
N GLN A 66 -8.70 -1.37 17.65
CA GLN A 66 -7.38 -1.41 18.30
C GLN A 66 -7.43 -1.22 19.81
N ILE A 67 -8.37 -0.45 20.34
CA ILE A 67 -8.54 -0.31 21.80
C ILE A 67 -8.79 -1.67 22.46
N LYS A 68 -9.40 -2.61 21.75
CA LYS A 68 -9.61 -3.99 22.22
C LYS A 68 -8.33 -4.83 22.23
N ASN A 69 -7.28 -4.40 21.54
CA ASN A 69 -6.03 -5.14 21.32
C ASN A 69 -4.77 -4.39 21.78
N LEU A 70 -4.87 -3.48 22.71
CA LEU A 70 -3.79 -2.59 23.21
C LEU A 70 -2.57 -3.32 23.82
N GLU A 71 -2.61 -4.66 23.97
CA GLU A 71 -1.49 -5.49 24.44
C GLU A 71 -0.74 -6.20 23.31
N ALA A 72 -0.98 -5.84 22.05
CA ALA A 72 -0.35 -6.51 20.92
C ALA A 72 1.16 -6.23 20.90
N SER A 73 1.96 -7.15 21.47
CA SER A 73 3.37 -7.23 21.12
C SER A 73 3.50 -7.35 19.60
N MET A 74 4.50 -6.68 19.00
CA MET A 74 4.84 -6.80 17.57
C MET A 74 5.18 -8.26 17.24
N LYS A 75 4.18 -9.05 16.83
CA LYS A 75 4.30 -10.47 16.44
C LYS A 75 3.74 -10.65 15.04
N PRO A 76 4.21 -11.67 14.31
CA PRO A 76 3.54 -12.10 13.09
C PRO A 76 2.08 -12.45 13.38
N TYR A 77 1.19 -12.12 12.46
CA TYR A 77 -0.20 -12.50 12.56
C TYR A 77 -0.82 -12.76 11.17
N THR A 78 -1.92 -13.47 11.16
CA THR A 78 -2.72 -13.67 9.95
C THR A 78 -3.89 -12.71 9.96
N GLU A 79 -3.96 -11.83 8.97
CA GLU A 79 -5.12 -10.99 8.74
C GLU A 79 -6.20 -11.76 8.00
N SER A 80 -7.45 -11.50 8.33
CA SER A 80 -8.61 -12.11 7.69
C SER A 80 -9.51 -11.04 7.11
N ILE A 81 -9.78 -11.11 5.81
CA ILE A 81 -10.73 -10.21 5.15
C ILE A 81 -12.15 -10.65 5.54
N PHE A 82 -12.79 -9.84 6.37
CA PHE A 82 -14.06 -10.17 7.00
C PHE A 82 -15.13 -10.69 6.01
N GLY A 83 -15.68 -11.84 6.31
CA GLY A 83 -16.79 -12.44 5.58
C GLY A 83 -16.40 -13.20 4.31
N THR A 84 -15.15 -13.10 3.85
CA THR A 84 -14.72 -13.69 2.57
C THR A 84 -14.03 -15.04 2.73
N GLY A 85 -13.30 -15.22 3.82
CA GLY A 85 -12.46 -16.40 4.07
C GLY A 85 -11.02 -16.22 3.61
N GLU A 86 -10.74 -15.19 2.80
CA GLU A 86 -9.37 -14.87 2.38
C GLU A 86 -8.54 -14.33 3.52
N LYS A 87 -7.26 -14.67 3.49
CA LYS A 87 -6.29 -14.37 4.56
C LYS A 87 -4.92 -14.11 3.96
N PHE A 88 -4.13 -13.29 4.67
CA PHE A 88 -2.72 -13.07 4.37
C PHE A 88 -1.91 -12.88 5.66
N GLU A 89 -0.62 -13.14 5.58
CA GLU A 89 0.28 -13.04 6.72
C GLU A 89 0.93 -11.67 6.79
N MET A 90 1.06 -11.14 8.02
CA MET A 90 1.72 -9.88 8.33
C MET A 90 2.94 -10.13 9.20
N ILE A 91 4.09 -9.66 8.74
CA ILE A 91 5.39 -9.81 9.39
C ILE A 91 5.74 -8.51 10.12
N PRO A 92 6.12 -8.55 11.41
CA PRO A 92 6.55 -7.37 12.14
C PRO A 92 7.92 -6.92 11.68
N ILE A 93 8.03 -5.65 11.33
CA ILE A 93 9.26 -4.97 10.98
C ILE A 93 9.67 -4.10 12.17
N PRO A 94 10.81 -4.36 12.81
CA PRO A 94 11.24 -3.59 13.97
C PRO A 94 11.60 -2.15 13.59
N SER A 95 11.52 -1.23 14.54
CA SER A 95 12.11 0.09 14.35
C SER A 95 13.62 0.00 14.21
N GLY A 96 14.23 0.87 13.45
CA GLY A 96 15.67 0.90 13.30
C GLY A 96 16.19 2.02 12.44
N GLN A 97 17.48 1.94 12.13
CA GLN A 97 18.20 2.85 11.24
C GLN A 97 18.88 2.05 10.14
N PHE A 98 18.91 2.58 8.95
CA PHE A 98 19.64 1.99 7.83
C PHE A 98 20.15 3.08 6.89
N PHE A 99 21.02 2.69 5.99
CA PHE A 99 21.51 3.52 4.91
C PHE A 99 20.66 3.24 3.68
N MET A 100 19.81 4.20 3.31
CA MET A 100 18.94 4.16 2.15
C MET A 100 19.72 4.56 0.89
N GLY A 101 19.54 3.80 -0.18
CA GLY A 101 20.26 3.96 -1.43
C GLY A 101 21.46 3.02 -1.55
N SER A 102 22.23 3.20 -2.62
CA SER A 102 23.42 2.38 -2.94
C SER A 102 24.70 3.20 -2.93
N PRO A 103 25.84 2.64 -2.46
CA PRO A 103 27.12 3.30 -2.52
C PRO A 103 27.63 3.41 -3.97
N GLU A 104 28.47 4.39 -4.25
CA GLU A 104 28.99 4.69 -5.61
C GLU A 104 29.69 3.49 -6.29
N ASN A 105 30.20 2.56 -5.50
CA ASN A 105 30.89 1.36 -5.98
C ASN A 105 30.01 0.12 -6.08
N GLU A 106 28.70 0.22 -5.86
CA GLU A 106 27.78 -0.89 -6.08
C GLU A 106 27.61 -1.13 -7.58
N ASN A 107 27.71 -2.39 -8.02
CA ASN A 107 27.55 -2.76 -9.41
C ASN A 107 26.11 -2.43 -9.89
N ASP A 108 26.00 -2.02 -11.14
CA ASP A 108 24.73 -1.72 -11.81
C ASP A 108 23.88 -0.63 -11.12
N ARG A 109 24.51 0.19 -10.29
CA ARG A 109 23.87 1.29 -9.59
C ARG A 109 23.38 2.37 -10.57
N SER A 110 22.16 2.87 -10.35
CA SER A 110 21.66 4.10 -10.97
C SER A 110 22.03 5.34 -10.15
N GLU A 111 22.21 6.49 -10.81
CA GLU A 111 22.46 7.77 -10.13
C GLU A 111 21.30 8.17 -9.20
N SER A 112 20.07 7.80 -9.53
CA SER A 112 18.88 8.07 -8.73
C SER A 112 18.85 7.35 -7.37
N GLU A 113 19.72 6.35 -7.17
CA GLU A 113 19.86 5.62 -5.91
C GLU A 113 20.76 6.33 -4.88
N GLY A 114 21.24 7.50 -5.20
CA GLY A 114 22.14 8.28 -4.34
C GLY A 114 21.69 9.72 -4.14
N PRO A 115 22.37 10.43 -3.23
CA PRO A 115 23.38 9.92 -2.29
C PRO A 115 22.79 8.98 -1.24
N VAL A 116 23.64 8.13 -0.65
CA VAL A 116 23.24 7.28 0.48
C VAL A 116 22.92 8.15 1.70
N ASN A 117 21.75 7.95 2.30
CA ASN A 117 21.29 8.70 3.45
C ASN A 117 21.00 7.79 4.64
N GLU A 118 21.32 8.22 5.85
CA GLU A 118 20.93 7.53 7.06
C GLU A 118 19.46 7.86 7.42
N VAL A 119 18.62 6.85 7.50
CA VAL A 119 17.17 6.97 7.70
C VAL A 119 16.74 6.17 8.93
N LYS A 120 15.82 6.73 9.71
CA LYS A 120 15.13 6.04 10.80
C LYS A 120 13.75 5.58 10.36
N ILE A 121 13.40 4.36 10.68
CA ILE A 121 12.08 3.78 10.38
C ILE A 121 11.39 3.40 11.68
N SER A 122 10.16 3.87 11.84
CA SER A 122 9.24 3.47 12.90
C SER A 122 8.75 2.04 12.70
N PRO A 123 8.34 1.33 13.76
CA PRO A 123 7.92 -0.07 13.62
C PRO A 123 6.56 -0.17 12.91
N PHE A 124 6.45 -1.20 12.04
CA PHE A 124 5.24 -1.49 11.29
C PHE A 124 5.13 -2.99 11.00
N TRP A 125 4.01 -3.46 10.48
CA TRP A 125 3.88 -4.78 9.87
C TRP A 125 3.83 -4.63 8.35
N MET A 126 4.48 -5.57 7.65
CA MET A 126 4.42 -5.66 6.19
C MET A 126 3.80 -7.00 5.79
N ALA A 127 3.01 -7.02 4.73
CA ALA A 127 2.52 -8.26 4.16
C ALA A 127 3.69 -9.15 3.73
N LYS A 128 3.64 -10.43 4.10
CA LYS A 128 4.70 -11.41 3.86
C LYS A 128 5.05 -11.57 2.39
N THR A 129 4.06 -11.40 1.53
CA THR A 129 4.13 -11.48 0.08
C THR A 129 3.39 -10.30 -0.55
N GLU A 130 3.41 -10.20 -1.86
CA GLU A 130 2.57 -9.29 -2.62
C GLU A 130 1.09 -9.60 -2.39
N THR A 131 0.22 -8.63 -2.62
CA THR A 131 -1.23 -8.81 -2.60
C THR A 131 -1.66 -9.76 -3.73
N THR A 132 -2.33 -10.86 -3.38
CA THR A 132 -2.75 -11.86 -4.36
C THR A 132 -4.05 -11.50 -5.06
N TRP A 133 -4.28 -12.09 -6.24
CA TRP A 133 -5.57 -12.02 -6.93
C TRP A 133 -6.73 -12.50 -6.06
N ASN A 134 -6.53 -13.53 -5.22
CA ASN A 134 -7.56 -14.00 -4.29
C ASN A 134 -8.08 -12.86 -3.38
N CYS A 135 -7.18 -11.99 -2.91
CA CYS A 135 -7.55 -10.85 -2.08
C CYS A 135 -8.03 -9.64 -2.90
N TYR A 136 -7.34 -9.33 -4.01
CA TYR A 136 -7.63 -8.14 -4.82
C TYR A 136 -8.95 -8.24 -5.59
N THR A 137 -9.31 -9.43 -6.08
CA THR A 137 -10.57 -9.69 -6.79
C THR A 137 -11.79 -9.34 -5.94
N LEU A 138 -11.71 -9.54 -4.63
CA LEU A 138 -12.80 -9.17 -3.71
C LEU A 138 -13.03 -7.65 -3.62
N PHE A 139 -11.99 -6.86 -3.83
CA PHE A 139 -12.11 -5.40 -3.96
C PHE A 139 -12.56 -5.01 -5.37
N MET A 140 -11.96 -5.61 -6.37
CA MET A 140 -12.20 -5.30 -7.79
C MET A 140 -13.63 -5.60 -8.23
N TYR A 141 -14.22 -6.72 -7.76
CA TYR A 141 -15.56 -7.17 -8.11
C TYR A 141 -16.48 -7.20 -6.88
N ALA A 142 -17.16 -6.08 -6.62
CA ALA A 142 -18.05 -5.93 -5.46
C ALA A 142 -19.15 -6.99 -5.40
N GLU A 143 -19.66 -7.46 -6.55
CA GLU A 143 -20.71 -8.48 -6.58
C GLU A 143 -20.17 -9.87 -6.23
N GLU A 144 -18.91 -10.18 -6.58
CA GLU A 144 -18.25 -11.42 -6.17
C GLU A 144 -18.02 -11.43 -4.66
N GLU A 145 -17.53 -10.33 -4.09
CA GLU A 145 -17.43 -10.21 -2.64
C GLU A 145 -18.76 -10.46 -1.94
N LYS A 146 -19.83 -9.81 -2.40
CA LYS A 146 -21.18 -9.99 -1.85
C LYS A 146 -21.67 -11.42 -1.97
N MET A 147 -21.40 -12.08 -3.11
CA MET A 147 -21.75 -13.47 -3.34
C MET A 147 -21.01 -14.41 -2.38
N VAL A 148 -19.69 -14.24 -2.23
CA VAL A 148 -18.87 -15.02 -1.30
C VAL A 148 -19.37 -14.83 0.12
N MET A 149 -19.61 -13.61 0.56
CA MET A 149 -20.14 -13.30 1.88
C MET A 149 -21.51 -13.97 2.11
N LYS A 150 -22.43 -13.94 1.12
CA LYS A 150 -23.73 -14.58 1.19
C LYS A 150 -23.62 -16.10 1.33
N ILE A 151 -22.76 -16.75 0.54
CA ILE A 151 -22.50 -18.20 0.61
C ILE A 151 -22.01 -18.59 2.01
N ARG A 152 -21.22 -17.73 2.65
CA ARG A 152 -20.70 -17.92 4.01
C ARG A 152 -21.68 -17.51 5.11
N GLY A 153 -22.94 -17.18 4.77
CA GLY A 153 -24.01 -16.88 5.72
C GLY A 153 -24.03 -15.44 6.27
N TYR A 154 -23.27 -14.53 5.69
CA TYR A 154 -23.31 -13.11 6.09
C TYR A 154 -24.45 -12.37 5.39
N LYS A 155 -25.09 -11.45 6.11
CA LYS A 155 -26.17 -10.61 5.55
C LYS A 155 -25.59 -9.45 4.75
N PRO A 156 -26.24 -9.02 3.65
CA PRO A 156 -25.88 -7.81 2.93
C PRO A 156 -25.89 -6.56 3.82
N GLY A 157 -25.02 -5.60 3.55
CA GLY A 157 -24.98 -4.29 4.24
C GLY A 157 -24.35 -4.28 5.62
N LEU A 158 -23.68 -5.37 6.04
CA LEU A 158 -22.94 -5.41 7.31
C LEU A 158 -21.72 -4.48 7.34
N ASN A 159 -21.21 -4.08 6.19
CA ASN A 159 -19.98 -3.29 6.04
C ASN A 159 -20.20 -2.00 5.26
N LYS A 160 -21.17 -1.19 5.65
CA LYS A 160 -21.49 0.08 4.98
C LYS A 160 -20.29 0.99 4.75
N VAL A 161 -19.31 0.98 5.66
CA VAL A 161 -18.10 1.82 5.55
C VAL A 161 -17.22 1.35 4.40
N SER A 162 -17.00 0.02 4.27
CA SER A 162 -16.22 -0.52 3.15
C SER A 162 -16.96 -0.46 1.81
N ASP A 163 -18.31 -0.51 1.86
CA ASP A 163 -19.15 -0.40 0.65
C ASP A 163 -19.16 1.02 0.07
N ALA A 164 -18.79 2.02 0.88
CA ALA A 164 -18.67 3.42 0.46
C ALA A 164 -17.29 3.77 -0.13
N VAL A 165 -16.32 2.84 -0.11
CA VAL A 165 -15.02 3.06 -0.76
C VAL A 165 -15.20 2.88 -2.27
N ALA A 166 -14.64 3.82 -3.05
CA ALA A 166 -14.61 3.72 -4.50
C ALA A 166 -13.88 2.44 -4.94
N ARG A 167 -14.41 1.78 -5.96
CA ARG A 167 -13.89 0.50 -6.47
C ARG A 167 -13.69 0.56 -7.98
N PRO A 168 -12.78 -0.27 -8.51
CA PRO A 168 -12.56 -0.34 -9.94
C PRO A 168 -13.86 -0.63 -10.73
N THR A 169 -13.97 0.02 -11.88
CA THR A 169 -14.93 -0.41 -12.91
C THR A 169 -14.49 -1.76 -13.48
N THR A 170 -15.42 -2.56 -14.00
CA THR A 170 -15.08 -3.84 -14.62
C THR A 170 -14.11 -3.63 -15.78
N PRO A 171 -12.94 -4.27 -15.81
CA PRO A 171 -11.98 -4.12 -16.89
C PRO A 171 -12.51 -4.74 -18.19
N TYR A 172 -12.04 -4.24 -19.34
CA TYR A 172 -12.40 -4.76 -20.65
C TYR A 172 -11.70 -6.09 -20.99
N VAL A 173 -10.57 -6.35 -20.33
CA VAL A 173 -9.77 -7.56 -20.52
C VAL A 173 -9.60 -8.28 -19.18
N GLU A 174 -9.31 -9.56 -19.24
CA GLU A 174 -8.94 -10.32 -18.07
C GLU A 174 -7.53 -9.89 -17.64
N MET A 175 -7.41 -9.30 -16.42
CA MET A 175 -6.23 -8.56 -15.98
C MET A 175 -5.07 -9.45 -15.49
N SER A 176 -5.24 -10.78 -15.43
CA SER A 176 -4.12 -11.71 -15.23
C SER A 176 -3.41 -12.09 -16.53
N PHE A 177 -3.99 -11.71 -17.67
CA PHE A 177 -3.49 -12.05 -19.03
C PHE A 177 -3.23 -13.54 -19.23
N GLY A 178 -3.97 -14.37 -18.50
CA GLY A 178 -3.84 -15.83 -18.54
C GLY A 178 -2.63 -16.41 -17.81
N MET A 179 -1.86 -15.58 -17.06
CA MET A 179 -0.69 -16.04 -16.31
C MET A 179 -1.06 -16.73 -14.98
N GLY A 180 -2.33 -16.66 -14.54
CA GLY A 180 -2.84 -17.37 -13.37
C GLY A 180 -3.30 -16.42 -12.25
N THR A 181 -4.21 -16.92 -11.39
CA THR A 181 -4.82 -16.10 -10.33
C THR A 181 -4.73 -16.71 -8.93
N ASP A 182 -4.95 -18.02 -8.79
CA ASP A 182 -4.98 -18.67 -7.47
C ASP A 182 -3.59 -18.75 -6.81
N GLY A 183 -3.36 -17.89 -5.83
CA GLY A 183 -2.08 -17.74 -5.12
C GLY A 183 -1.02 -16.96 -5.91
N PHE A 184 -1.40 -16.28 -6.98
CA PHE A 184 -0.52 -15.40 -7.75
C PHE A 184 -0.71 -13.93 -7.36
N PRO A 185 0.31 -13.07 -7.55
CA PRO A 185 0.19 -11.64 -7.26
C PRO A 185 -0.82 -10.97 -8.18
N ALA A 186 -1.57 -10.01 -7.66
CA ALA A 186 -2.39 -9.13 -8.48
C ALA A 186 -1.51 -8.10 -9.19
N ILE A 187 -1.80 -7.84 -10.46
CA ILE A 187 -1.00 -6.97 -11.33
C ILE A 187 -1.83 -5.92 -12.05
N SER A 188 -1.15 -5.04 -12.78
CA SER A 188 -1.73 -4.09 -13.73
C SER A 188 -2.70 -3.07 -13.12
N MET A 189 -2.63 -2.80 -11.82
CA MET A 189 -3.39 -1.73 -11.19
C MET A 189 -2.57 -0.43 -11.14
N THR A 190 -3.27 0.70 -11.15
CA THR A 190 -2.66 2.01 -10.85
C THR A 190 -2.29 2.12 -9.36
N GLN A 191 -1.44 3.09 -9.02
CA GLN A 191 -1.16 3.40 -7.60
C GLN A 191 -2.44 3.84 -6.88
N HIS A 192 -3.32 4.60 -7.55
CA HIS A 192 -4.64 4.95 -7.04
C HIS A 192 -5.46 3.70 -6.67
N ALA A 193 -5.58 2.72 -7.57
CA ALA A 193 -6.31 1.49 -7.30
C ALA A 193 -5.73 0.71 -6.11
N ALA A 194 -4.40 0.67 -5.98
CA ALA A 194 -3.73 0.06 -4.84
C ALA A 194 -3.99 0.82 -3.52
N ASN A 195 -4.02 2.16 -3.55
CA ASN A 195 -4.39 3.01 -2.41
C ASN A 195 -5.86 2.79 -2.00
N MET A 196 -6.78 2.71 -2.98
CA MET A 196 -8.19 2.43 -2.71
C MET A 196 -8.40 1.02 -2.16
N TYR A 197 -7.63 0.03 -2.63
CA TYR A 197 -7.60 -1.29 -2.00
C TYR A 197 -7.19 -1.21 -0.52
N CYS A 198 -6.14 -0.47 -0.19
CA CYS A 198 -5.68 -0.28 1.19
C CYS A 198 -6.78 0.38 2.06
N LYS A 199 -7.46 1.40 1.53
CA LYS A 199 -8.60 2.07 2.18
C LYS A 199 -9.75 1.09 2.42
N TRP A 200 -10.12 0.31 1.41
CA TRP A 200 -11.15 -0.73 1.51
C TRP A 200 -10.76 -1.81 2.52
N LEU A 201 -9.52 -2.32 2.44
CA LEU A 201 -9.02 -3.34 3.36
C LEU A 201 -9.07 -2.83 4.81
N SER A 202 -8.70 -1.57 5.04
CA SER A 202 -8.77 -0.93 6.35
C SER A 202 -10.22 -0.89 6.88
N ALA A 203 -11.17 -0.54 6.02
CA ALA A 203 -12.58 -0.54 6.36
C ALA A 203 -13.13 -1.96 6.63
N LYS A 204 -12.63 -2.98 5.93
CA LYS A 204 -13.02 -4.39 6.12
C LYS A 204 -12.50 -4.98 7.41
N THR A 205 -11.23 -4.76 7.72
CA THR A 205 -10.52 -5.41 8.83
C THR A 205 -10.60 -4.63 10.15
N GLY A 206 -10.69 -3.31 10.06
CA GLY A 206 -10.56 -2.42 11.21
C GLY A 206 -9.10 -2.20 11.64
N HIS A 207 -8.14 -2.53 10.77
CA HIS A 207 -6.73 -2.17 10.88
C HIS A 207 -6.38 -1.16 9.80
N TYR A 208 -5.47 -0.23 10.11
CA TYR A 208 -5.04 0.75 9.13
C TYR A 208 -4.00 0.15 8.18
N TYR A 209 -4.31 0.09 6.90
CA TYR A 209 -3.42 -0.36 5.83
C TYR A 209 -3.15 0.76 4.84
N ARG A 210 -1.94 0.80 4.29
CA ARG A 210 -1.51 1.65 3.18
C ARG A 210 -0.41 0.97 2.37
N LEU A 211 -0.02 1.55 1.27
CA LEU A 211 1.23 1.20 0.61
C LEU A 211 2.42 1.56 1.52
N PRO A 212 3.56 0.89 1.41
CA PRO A 212 4.78 1.31 2.07
C PRO A 212 5.27 2.65 1.50
N THR A 213 5.98 3.44 2.30
CA THR A 213 6.88 4.45 1.75
C THR A 213 8.08 3.76 1.08
N GLU A 214 8.76 4.45 0.19
CA GLU A 214 9.96 3.92 -0.46
C GLU A 214 11.02 3.50 0.57
N ALA A 215 11.21 4.30 1.61
CA ALA A 215 12.14 4.00 2.68
C ALA A 215 11.74 2.78 3.52
N GLU A 216 10.45 2.61 3.83
CA GLU A 216 9.95 1.41 4.52
C GLU A 216 10.14 0.16 3.67
N TRP A 217 9.90 0.26 2.36
CA TRP A 217 10.08 -0.86 1.45
C TRP A 217 11.54 -1.31 1.39
N GLU A 218 12.49 -0.36 1.17
CA GLU A 218 13.92 -0.68 1.11
C GLU A 218 14.46 -1.22 2.44
N TYR A 219 14.05 -0.61 3.56
CA TYR A 219 14.39 -1.09 4.89
C TYR A 219 13.96 -2.53 5.12
N ALA A 220 12.72 -2.84 4.74
CA ALA A 220 12.16 -4.18 4.85
C ALA A 220 12.81 -5.17 3.88
N CYS A 221 13.12 -4.75 2.66
CA CYS A 221 13.84 -5.55 1.66
C CYS A 221 15.23 -5.94 2.18
N ARG A 222 16.02 -4.97 2.64
CA ARG A 222 17.36 -5.21 3.17
C ARG A 222 17.37 -6.08 4.42
N ALA A 223 16.35 -6.02 5.24
CA ALA A 223 16.24 -6.81 6.47
C ALA A 223 17.52 -6.82 7.33
N GLY A 224 18.17 -5.65 7.45
CA GLY A 224 19.41 -5.44 8.21
C GLY A 224 20.71 -5.63 7.44
N THR A 225 20.66 -6.04 6.17
CA THR A 225 21.87 -6.13 5.32
C THR A 225 22.24 -4.78 4.71
N LYS A 226 23.50 -4.69 4.22
CA LYS A 226 24.02 -3.52 3.49
C LYS A 226 24.44 -3.88 2.07
N THR A 227 24.21 -5.11 1.67
CA THR A 227 24.57 -5.71 0.39
C THR A 227 23.56 -5.34 -0.70
N ALA A 228 23.90 -5.55 -1.96
CA ALA A 228 23.02 -5.29 -3.09
C ALA A 228 21.68 -6.03 -2.96
N PHE A 229 21.72 -7.26 -2.48
CA PHE A 229 20.52 -8.06 -2.18
C PHE A 229 20.46 -8.42 -0.69
N SER A 230 19.27 -8.79 -0.22
CA SER A 230 19.07 -9.23 1.17
C SER A 230 19.81 -10.52 1.54
N PHE A 231 20.26 -11.26 0.53
CA PHE A 231 21.02 -12.52 0.68
C PHE A 231 22.52 -12.34 0.43
N GLY A 232 23.02 -11.14 0.16
CA GLY A 232 24.43 -10.83 -0.07
C GLY A 232 24.67 -10.15 -1.41
N ASP A 233 25.94 -10.18 -1.88
CA ASP A 233 26.36 -9.60 -3.17
C ASP A 233 26.62 -10.68 -4.24
N ASP A 234 26.46 -11.98 -3.90
CA ASP A 234 26.67 -13.07 -4.86
C ASP A 234 25.40 -13.34 -5.66
N GLU A 235 25.33 -12.79 -6.88
CA GLU A 235 24.21 -12.97 -7.79
C GLU A 235 23.92 -14.45 -8.16
N LYS A 236 24.87 -15.36 -7.99
CA LYS A 236 24.62 -16.79 -8.22
C LYS A 236 23.59 -17.42 -7.31
N LEU A 237 23.26 -16.72 -6.21
CA LEU A 237 22.23 -17.16 -5.27
C LEU A 237 20.84 -16.66 -5.66
N ILE A 238 20.71 -15.78 -6.67
CA ILE A 238 19.46 -15.10 -7.01
C ILE A 238 18.33 -16.08 -7.34
N ASP A 239 18.63 -17.19 -7.99
CA ASP A 239 17.67 -18.24 -8.34
C ASP A 239 16.95 -18.84 -7.13
N GLU A 240 17.55 -18.76 -5.94
CA GLU A 240 16.95 -19.26 -4.71
C GLU A 240 15.94 -18.27 -4.10
N TYR A 241 16.09 -16.97 -4.41
CA TYR A 241 15.35 -15.88 -3.76
C TYR A 241 14.40 -15.13 -4.68
N ALA A 242 14.59 -15.19 -6.00
CA ALA A 242 13.90 -14.36 -6.97
C ALA A 242 13.29 -15.15 -8.15
N TRP A 243 12.17 -14.65 -8.62
CA TRP A 243 11.63 -14.91 -9.95
C TRP A 243 11.93 -13.69 -10.82
N TYR A 244 12.71 -13.87 -11.90
CA TYR A 244 13.21 -12.81 -12.77
C TYR A 244 13.33 -13.28 -14.21
N GLY A 245 13.85 -12.47 -15.14
CA GLY A 245 13.85 -12.74 -16.56
C GLY A 245 14.37 -14.11 -17.00
N ASP A 246 15.41 -14.62 -16.32
CA ASP A 246 16.04 -15.87 -16.72
C ASP A 246 15.34 -17.15 -16.22
N ASN A 247 14.47 -17.04 -15.18
CA ASN A 247 13.90 -18.23 -14.54
C ASN A 247 12.37 -18.21 -14.36
N SER A 248 11.69 -17.18 -14.85
CA SER A 248 10.25 -16.95 -14.62
C SER A 248 9.34 -17.65 -15.64
N ASP A 249 9.85 -18.18 -16.75
CA ASP A 249 9.08 -18.66 -17.90
C ASP A 249 8.17 -17.55 -18.50
N GLU A 250 8.71 -16.33 -18.60
CA GLU A 250 8.04 -15.15 -19.16
C GLU A 250 6.70 -14.80 -18.50
N LYS A 251 6.57 -15.04 -17.19
CA LYS A 251 5.38 -14.73 -16.39
C LYS A 251 5.68 -14.66 -14.90
N TYR A 252 4.83 -13.94 -14.16
CA TYR A 252 4.89 -13.99 -12.70
C TYR A 252 4.54 -15.38 -12.15
N GLN A 253 4.99 -15.66 -10.95
CA GLN A 253 4.84 -16.95 -10.28
C GLN A 253 3.99 -16.81 -9.01
N LYS A 254 3.57 -17.94 -8.43
CA LYS A 254 2.87 -17.94 -7.14
C LYS A 254 3.73 -17.29 -6.07
N VAL A 255 3.09 -16.44 -5.25
CA VAL A 255 3.78 -15.73 -4.18
C VAL A 255 4.39 -16.69 -3.14
N GLY A 256 5.50 -16.30 -2.55
CA GLY A 256 6.13 -17.02 -1.46
C GLY A 256 6.78 -18.35 -1.83
N THR A 257 7.08 -18.59 -3.09
CA THR A 257 7.66 -19.86 -3.56
C THR A 257 9.19 -19.88 -3.55
N LYS A 258 9.83 -18.72 -3.50
CA LYS A 258 11.27 -18.57 -3.30
C LYS A 258 11.61 -18.36 -1.82
N LYS A 259 12.89 -18.40 -1.46
CA LYS A 259 13.33 -18.15 -0.08
C LYS A 259 13.01 -16.73 0.37
N PRO A 260 12.62 -16.52 1.63
CA PRO A 260 12.41 -15.19 2.17
C PRO A 260 13.72 -14.49 2.51
N ASN A 261 13.65 -13.18 2.70
CA ASN A 261 14.72 -12.40 3.29
C ASN A 261 14.90 -12.73 4.80
N PRO A 262 15.92 -12.19 5.48
CA PRO A 262 16.19 -12.48 6.91
C PRO A 262 15.02 -12.18 7.86
N TRP A 263 14.07 -11.30 7.49
CA TRP A 263 12.89 -11.01 8.30
C TRP A 263 11.67 -11.85 7.94
N GLY A 264 11.76 -12.71 6.93
CA GLY A 264 10.68 -13.61 6.53
C GLY A 264 9.75 -13.05 5.46
N LEU A 265 10.14 -11.98 4.78
CA LEU A 265 9.43 -11.43 3.62
C LEU A 265 9.88 -12.14 2.35
N HIS A 266 8.94 -12.57 1.53
CA HIS A 266 9.19 -13.19 0.24
C HIS A 266 9.06 -12.20 -0.91
N ASP A 267 9.65 -12.55 -2.04
CA ASP A 267 9.47 -11.89 -3.32
C ASP A 267 9.88 -10.39 -3.29
N MET A 268 10.84 -10.04 -2.40
CA MET A 268 11.38 -8.67 -2.32
C MET A 268 12.38 -8.37 -3.45
N HIS A 269 12.75 -9.36 -4.24
CA HIS A 269 13.72 -9.32 -5.33
C HIS A 269 13.11 -10.01 -6.56
N GLY A 270 12.14 -9.39 -7.23
CA GLY A 270 11.50 -9.94 -8.43
C GLY A 270 10.05 -10.36 -8.20
N ASN A 271 9.57 -11.29 -8.98
CA ASN A 271 8.19 -11.68 -9.18
C ASN A 271 7.36 -10.54 -9.77
N VAL A 272 6.84 -9.60 -8.99
CA VAL A 272 6.26 -8.37 -9.53
C VAL A 272 6.85 -7.14 -8.85
N SER A 273 7.09 -6.10 -9.64
CA SER A 273 7.48 -4.79 -9.13
C SER A 273 6.35 -4.21 -8.27
N GLU A 274 6.68 -3.44 -7.24
CA GLU A 274 5.71 -3.04 -6.23
C GLU A 274 5.56 -1.53 -6.13
N TRP A 275 4.31 -1.06 -6.13
CA TRP A 275 4.00 0.31 -5.80
C TRP A 275 4.44 0.68 -4.39
N VAL A 276 5.10 1.83 -4.28
CA VAL A 276 5.29 2.57 -3.03
C VAL A 276 4.61 3.94 -3.12
N LEU A 277 4.48 4.66 -2.00
CA LEU A 277 3.73 5.91 -1.95
C LEU A 277 4.43 7.08 -2.64
N ASP A 278 5.75 7.02 -2.75
CA ASP A 278 6.59 8.18 -3.05
C ASP A 278 6.51 8.62 -4.52
N GLN A 279 6.63 9.94 -4.73
CA GLN A 279 6.92 10.52 -6.03
C GLN A 279 8.38 10.22 -6.40
N PHE A 280 8.60 9.79 -7.63
CA PHE A 280 9.95 9.61 -8.14
C PHE A 280 10.58 10.95 -8.54
N PHE A 281 11.80 11.17 -8.05
CA PHE A 281 12.70 12.21 -8.53
C PHE A 281 14.10 11.61 -8.65
N GLU A 282 14.82 11.92 -9.73
CA GLU A 282 16.19 11.43 -9.91
C GLU A 282 17.12 11.93 -8.80
N ASP A 283 16.90 13.15 -8.32
CA ASP A 283 17.66 13.79 -7.24
C ASP A 283 16.95 13.73 -5.88
N GLY A 284 15.93 12.88 -5.74
CA GLY A 284 15.04 12.84 -4.57
C GLY A 284 15.78 12.65 -3.25
N TYR A 285 16.86 11.90 -3.25
CA TYR A 285 17.67 11.63 -2.06
C TYR A 285 18.58 12.80 -1.65
N ASN A 286 18.83 13.77 -2.53
CA ASN A 286 19.57 15.00 -2.21
C ASN A 286 18.85 15.90 -1.17
N LYS A 287 17.55 15.65 -0.93
CA LYS A 287 16.76 16.43 0.04
C LYS A 287 17.06 16.06 1.49
N TYR A 288 17.72 14.94 1.74
CA TYR A 288 18.01 14.45 3.07
C TYR A 288 19.40 14.93 3.52
N ASN A 289 19.47 16.10 4.16
CA ASN A 289 20.74 16.68 4.66
C ASN A 289 21.11 16.23 6.08
N GLU A 290 20.20 15.57 6.81
CA GLU A 290 20.33 15.07 8.17
C GLU A 290 19.62 13.73 8.28
N ILE A 291 19.75 13.03 9.43
CA ILE A 291 19.00 11.80 9.68
C ILE A 291 17.50 12.11 9.70
N VAL A 292 16.79 11.58 8.71
CA VAL A 292 15.35 11.76 8.57
C VAL A 292 14.61 10.57 9.17
N SER A 293 13.53 10.83 9.89
CA SER A 293 12.64 9.78 10.41
C SER A 293 11.42 9.63 9.50
N ASP A 294 11.12 8.39 9.12
CA ASP A 294 9.98 8.00 8.30
C ASP A 294 9.81 8.89 7.05
N PRO A 295 10.87 9.03 6.21
CA PRO A 295 10.80 9.91 5.04
C PRO A 295 9.71 9.46 4.08
N PHE A 296 9.01 10.44 3.52
CA PHE A 296 7.99 10.27 2.52
C PHE A 296 7.97 11.46 1.57
N ILE A 297 8.15 11.21 0.30
CA ILE A 297 8.07 12.23 -0.75
C ILE A 297 6.66 12.23 -1.32
N TYR A 298 5.80 13.08 -0.75
CA TYR A 298 4.41 13.19 -1.19
C TYR A 298 4.34 13.58 -2.67
N GLY A 299 3.60 12.78 -3.42
CA GLY A 299 3.43 12.99 -4.85
C GLY A 299 2.36 14.01 -5.16
N LYS A 300 2.66 14.93 -6.10
CA LYS A 300 1.73 15.93 -6.64
C LYS A 300 1.35 15.65 -8.07
N GLU A 301 2.10 14.78 -8.73
CA GLU A 301 1.91 14.41 -10.13
C GLU A 301 1.57 12.93 -10.24
N LEU A 302 0.78 12.55 -11.23
CA LEU A 302 0.47 11.14 -11.51
C LEU A 302 1.74 10.34 -11.82
N TYR A 303 2.61 10.94 -12.60
CA TYR A 303 3.87 10.33 -13.06
C TYR A 303 5.04 11.29 -12.91
N PRO A 304 6.27 10.79 -12.71
CA PRO A 304 6.54 9.40 -12.33
C PRO A 304 6.35 9.15 -10.83
N ARG A 305 5.85 7.96 -10.47
CA ARG A 305 5.80 7.41 -9.11
C ARG A 305 6.85 6.32 -8.97
N VAL A 306 7.27 6.03 -7.73
CA VAL A 306 8.29 5.01 -7.48
C VAL A 306 7.67 3.61 -7.48
N THR A 307 8.35 2.67 -8.16
CA THR A 307 8.17 1.23 -7.97
C THR A 307 9.48 0.58 -7.57
N ARG A 308 9.41 -0.55 -6.89
CA ARG A 308 10.56 -1.20 -6.27
C ARG A 308 10.52 -2.72 -6.49
N GLY A 309 11.69 -3.37 -6.38
CA GLY A 309 11.85 -4.81 -6.32
C GLY A 309 12.19 -5.48 -7.64
N GLY A 310 11.93 -4.82 -8.77
CA GLY A 310 11.99 -5.48 -10.08
C GLY A 310 10.92 -6.57 -10.25
N SER A 311 10.92 -7.27 -11.35
CA SER A 311 9.86 -8.20 -11.72
C SER A 311 10.35 -9.45 -12.42
N TRP A 312 9.41 -10.31 -12.78
CA TRP A 312 9.61 -11.55 -13.55
C TRP A 312 10.26 -11.34 -14.93
N MET A 313 10.27 -10.12 -15.45
CA MET A 313 10.85 -9.81 -16.77
C MET A 313 12.18 -9.04 -16.70
N ASP A 314 12.59 -8.65 -15.49
CA ASP A 314 13.76 -7.79 -15.29
C ASP A 314 15.04 -8.60 -15.09
N SER A 315 16.18 -7.90 -15.15
CA SER A 315 17.52 -8.45 -14.91
C SER A 315 17.90 -8.37 -13.42
N PRO A 316 18.93 -9.10 -12.96
CA PRO A 316 19.42 -8.98 -11.58
C PRO A 316 19.73 -7.54 -11.14
N ALA A 317 20.19 -6.70 -12.05
CA ALA A 317 20.48 -5.29 -11.79
C ALA A 317 19.28 -4.52 -11.22
N ASP A 318 18.08 -4.84 -11.71
CA ASP A 318 16.83 -4.18 -11.36
C ASP A 318 16.21 -4.73 -10.06
N LEU A 319 16.70 -5.89 -9.60
CA LEU A 319 16.20 -6.59 -8.41
C LEU A 319 16.95 -6.19 -7.13
N ARG A 320 17.98 -5.35 -7.20
CA ARG A 320 18.76 -4.92 -6.03
C ARG A 320 17.89 -4.17 -5.02
N SER A 321 18.25 -4.26 -3.75
CA SER A 321 17.47 -3.61 -2.68
C SER A 321 17.32 -2.11 -2.87
N ALA A 322 18.31 -1.44 -3.48
CA ALA A 322 18.31 0.00 -3.74
C ALA A 322 17.73 0.38 -5.10
N ALA A 323 17.53 -0.57 -6.03
CA ALA A 323 17.02 -0.28 -7.36
C ALA A 323 15.65 0.39 -7.32
N ARG A 324 15.48 1.45 -8.11
CA ARG A 324 14.27 2.29 -8.18
C ARG A 324 13.81 2.41 -9.62
N TYR A 325 12.50 2.37 -9.81
CA TYR A 325 11.96 2.51 -11.15
C TYR A 325 10.85 3.59 -11.20
N PRO A 326 10.89 4.52 -12.16
CA PRO A 326 9.85 5.51 -12.35
C PRO A 326 8.66 4.91 -13.10
N SER A 327 7.45 5.21 -12.66
CA SER A 327 6.26 4.89 -13.45
C SER A 327 6.12 5.82 -14.66
N SER A 328 5.45 5.33 -15.72
CA SER A 328 5.22 6.07 -16.95
C SER A 328 3.73 6.07 -17.34
N GLU A 329 3.29 7.14 -18.00
CA GLU A 329 1.98 7.20 -18.67
C GLU A 329 1.84 6.16 -19.77
N ASP A 330 2.94 5.71 -20.38
CA ASP A 330 2.97 4.66 -21.42
C ASP A 330 2.40 3.33 -20.92
N TRP A 331 2.34 3.11 -19.60
CA TRP A 331 1.75 1.91 -19.02
C TRP A 331 0.23 1.78 -19.23
N LYS A 332 -0.39 2.80 -19.85
CA LYS A 332 -1.81 2.84 -20.27
C LYS A 332 -1.99 2.94 -21.80
N GLU A 333 -0.95 2.81 -22.59
CA GLU A 333 -1.02 3.09 -24.03
C GLU A 333 -2.08 2.24 -24.76
N GLN A 334 -2.24 0.97 -24.34
CA GLN A 334 -3.20 0.04 -24.92
C GLN A 334 -4.60 0.11 -24.27
N ASP A 335 -4.83 1.00 -23.30
CA ASP A 335 -6.16 1.16 -22.70
C ASP A 335 -7.15 1.71 -23.75
N PRO A 336 -8.20 0.94 -24.11
CA PRO A 336 -9.15 1.37 -25.12
C PRO A 336 -10.16 2.43 -24.63
N GLN A 337 -10.15 2.78 -23.34
CA GLN A 337 -11.09 3.72 -22.75
C GLN A 337 -10.71 5.18 -23.09
N LEU A 338 -11.72 6.02 -23.26
CA LEU A 338 -11.55 7.48 -23.39
C LEU A 338 -12.58 8.20 -22.49
N PRO A 339 -12.13 8.84 -21.40
CA PRO A 339 -10.73 8.92 -20.93
C PRO A 339 -10.20 7.56 -20.46
N GLN A 340 -8.89 7.40 -20.47
CA GLN A 340 -8.23 6.17 -19.99
C GLN A 340 -8.57 5.90 -18.53
N SER A 341 -8.58 4.63 -18.15
CA SER A 341 -8.95 4.20 -16.80
C SER A 341 -8.02 4.76 -15.73
N ILE A 342 -8.59 5.22 -14.62
CA ILE A 342 -7.84 5.57 -13.41
C ILE A 342 -7.47 4.33 -12.58
N TRP A 343 -7.98 3.15 -12.94
CA TRP A 343 -7.84 1.92 -12.16
C TRP A 343 -6.78 0.96 -12.69
N TYR A 344 -6.47 1.02 -13.98
CA TYR A 344 -5.65 0.00 -14.64
C TYR A 344 -4.48 0.61 -15.41
N HIS A 345 -3.35 -0.11 -15.37
CA HIS A 345 -2.19 0.04 -16.24
C HIS A 345 -2.10 -1.20 -17.14
N THR A 346 -2.78 -1.20 -18.27
CA THR A 346 -2.94 -2.36 -19.17
C THR A 346 -1.62 -2.93 -19.68
N ASP A 347 -0.58 -2.08 -19.76
CA ASP A 347 0.73 -2.45 -20.26
C ASP A 347 1.75 -2.80 -19.17
N ALA A 348 1.37 -2.65 -17.88
CA ALA A 348 2.24 -2.93 -16.74
C ALA A 348 1.92 -4.31 -16.11
N GLN A 349 2.07 -5.39 -16.89
CA GLN A 349 1.81 -6.76 -16.45
C GLN A 349 2.85 -7.26 -15.43
N PHE A 350 3.86 -6.48 -15.16
CA PHE A 350 4.93 -6.73 -14.21
C PHE A 350 4.72 -6.07 -12.85
N LEU A 351 3.64 -5.30 -12.68
CA LEU A 351 3.46 -4.36 -11.57
C LEU A 351 2.32 -4.75 -10.65
N GLY A 352 2.64 -4.94 -9.38
CA GLY A 352 1.71 -5.22 -8.29
C GLY A 352 1.96 -4.32 -7.07
N PHE A 353 1.68 -4.82 -5.87
CA PHE A 353 1.91 -4.11 -4.62
C PHE A 353 1.80 -5.03 -3.41
N ARG A 354 2.36 -4.60 -2.29
CA ARG A 354 2.07 -5.16 -0.96
C ARG A 354 1.62 -4.09 0.01
N VAL A 355 0.94 -4.50 1.09
CA VAL A 355 0.42 -3.57 2.09
C VAL A 355 1.29 -3.54 3.34
N VAL A 356 1.31 -2.38 4.00
CA VAL A 356 1.87 -2.20 5.34
C VAL A 356 0.82 -1.73 6.34
N ARG A 357 1.06 -2.02 7.61
CA ARG A 357 0.27 -1.57 8.75
C ARG A 357 1.19 -0.89 9.75
N PRO A 358 1.22 0.44 9.82
CA PRO A 358 1.96 1.16 10.86
C PRO A 358 1.47 0.80 12.27
N LEU A 359 2.40 0.75 13.24
CA LEU A 359 2.04 0.56 14.64
C LEU A 359 1.28 1.78 15.18
N ILE A 360 1.69 2.98 14.80
CA ILE A 360 1.03 4.22 15.17
C ILE A 360 -0.03 4.55 14.12
N ILE A 361 -1.26 4.74 14.57
CA ILE A 361 -2.37 5.13 13.70
C ILE A 361 -2.27 6.62 13.42
N PRO A 362 -2.18 7.07 12.17
CA PRO A 362 -2.13 8.48 11.83
C PRO A 362 -3.47 9.20 12.08
N SER A 363 -3.48 10.51 11.97
CA SER A 363 -4.71 11.32 11.96
C SER A 363 -5.57 11.00 10.73
N SER A 364 -6.85 11.37 10.72
CA SER A 364 -7.72 11.19 9.54
C SER A 364 -7.22 11.96 8.33
N GLU A 365 -6.65 13.14 8.52
CA GLU A 365 -6.03 13.95 7.48
C GLU A 365 -4.81 13.24 6.87
N GLU A 366 -3.94 12.68 7.70
CA GLU A 366 -2.80 11.90 7.22
C GLU A 366 -3.24 10.61 6.51
N MET A 367 -4.26 9.90 7.03
CA MET A 367 -4.83 8.73 6.36
C MET A 367 -5.35 9.08 4.98
N HIS A 368 -6.10 10.18 4.86
CA HIS A 368 -6.61 10.68 3.59
C HIS A 368 -5.46 10.93 2.62
N LYS A 369 -4.44 11.66 3.05
CA LYS A 369 -3.23 11.95 2.27
C LYS A 369 -2.51 10.68 1.77
N TYR A 370 -2.44 9.63 2.59
CA TYR A 370 -1.82 8.36 2.19
C TYR A 370 -2.67 7.53 1.22
N TRP A 371 -3.98 7.73 1.22
CA TRP A 371 -4.90 6.99 0.34
C TRP A 371 -5.27 7.76 -0.94
N THR A 372 -4.90 9.04 -1.03
CA THR A 372 -5.20 9.87 -2.18
C THR A 372 -3.97 10.00 -3.08
N THR A 373 -4.15 9.83 -4.37
CA THR A 373 -3.13 10.10 -5.38
C THR A 373 -3.50 11.43 -6.03
N GLU A 374 -2.77 12.52 -5.73
CA GLU A 374 -3.02 13.81 -6.39
C GLU A 374 -2.89 13.68 -7.90
N GLY A 375 -3.75 14.39 -8.62
CA GLY A 375 -3.81 14.36 -10.08
C GLY A 375 -4.76 13.33 -10.67
N GLU A 376 -5.30 12.39 -9.88
CA GLU A 376 -6.38 11.52 -10.31
C GLU A 376 -7.74 12.06 -9.82
N PRO A 377 -8.78 12.05 -10.66
CA PRO A 377 -10.12 12.43 -10.23
C PRO A 377 -10.66 11.41 -9.21
N ASP A 378 -11.22 11.90 -8.13
CA ASP A 378 -11.94 11.10 -7.12
C ASP A 378 -13.20 10.42 -7.67
#